data_a91cd3ec9f89b794b80b276ec80104f5
#
_entry.id   a91cd3ec9f89b794b80b276ec80104f5
#
_cell.length_a   1.000
_cell.length_b   1.000
_cell.length_c   1.000
_cell.angle_alpha   90.00
_cell.angle_beta   90.00
_cell.angle_gamma   90.00
#
_symmetry.space_group_name_H-M   'P 1'
#
loop_
_entity.id
_entity.type
_entity.pdbx_description
1 polymer ?
#
loop_
_entity_poly.entity_id
_entity_poly.type
_entity_poly.pdbx_seq_one_letter_code
_entity_poly.pdbx_strand_id
1 'polypeptide(L)'
;MLKALYLREELGDQSGFKVVPVLRTKQTALLPFCVSTIGEYKCDSRFFVDRSGYDTCLLMYTLAGEGVIKYEGQEYSLLPGQAVIIDCKKHQYYATKGKNWHFLWLHIEGKCAWDYVNILN
;
A
#
# COMPACT_ATOMS: atom_id res chain seq x y z
N MET A 1 11.30 17.14 -11.56
CA MET A 1 10.06 16.90 -12.32
C MET A 1 9.32 15.72 -11.72
N LEU A 2 8.05 15.92 -11.40
CA LEU A 2 7.23 14.84 -10.87
C LEU A 2 6.94 13.84 -12.00
N LYS A 3 7.16 12.55 -11.72
CA LYS A 3 6.74 11.50 -12.64
C LYS A 3 5.23 11.40 -12.66
N ALA A 4 4.65 11.20 -13.83
CA ALA A 4 3.23 10.90 -13.93
C ALA A 4 2.88 9.61 -13.19
N LEU A 5 1.70 9.58 -12.58
CA LEU A 5 1.17 8.37 -11.97
C LEU A 5 0.95 7.31 -13.06
N TYR A 6 1.54 6.14 -12.84
CA TYR A 6 1.24 4.94 -13.62
C TYR A 6 0.49 3.96 -12.73
N LEU A 7 -0.61 3.44 -13.23
CA LEU A 7 -1.42 2.46 -12.50
C LEU A 7 -2.02 1.44 -13.46
N ARG A 8 -1.80 0.18 -13.16
CA ARG A 8 -2.49 -0.95 -13.76
C ARG A 8 -2.90 -1.89 -12.62
N GLU A 9 -4.17 -2.25 -12.56
CA GLU A 9 -4.65 -3.10 -11.48
C GLU A 9 -5.81 -3.97 -11.92
N GLU A 10 -5.98 -5.09 -11.24
CA GLU A 10 -7.20 -5.87 -11.23
C GLU A 10 -7.55 -6.15 -9.78
N LEU A 11 -8.79 -5.85 -9.37
CA LEU A 11 -9.20 -5.96 -7.97
C LEU A 11 -9.96 -7.24 -7.67
N GLY A 12 -10.47 -7.92 -8.71
CA GLY A 12 -11.24 -9.15 -8.52
C GLY A 12 -12.57 -8.89 -7.81
N ASP A 13 -12.99 -9.81 -6.97
CA ASP A 13 -14.18 -9.65 -6.13
C ASP A 13 -13.88 -8.63 -5.02
N GLN A 14 -14.63 -7.53 -5.01
CA GLN A 14 -14.44 -6.43 -4.07
C GLN A 14 -15.45 -6.44 -2.91
N SER A 15 -16.25 -7.49 -2.77
CA SER A 15 -17.29 -7.57 -1.73
C SER A 15 -16.70 -7.51 -0.31
N GLY A 16 -15.46 -7.94 -0.14
CA GLY A 16 -14.74 -7.87 1.13
C GLY A 16 -13.87 -6.63 1.29
N PHE A 17 -14.03 -5.61 0.45
CA PHE A 17 -13.22 -4.39 0.52
C PHE A 17 -13.92 -3.33 1.38
N LYS A 18 -13.16 -2.75 2.32
CA LYS A 18 -13.59 -1.62 3.13
C LYS A 18 -12.54 -0.54 3.03
N VAL A 19 -12.95 0.67 2.67
CA VAL A 19 -12.05 1.80 2.54
C VAL A 19 -12.62 3.00 3.28
N VAL A 20 -11.80 3.61 4.12
CA VAL A 20 -12.18 4.81 4.87
C VAL A 20 -11.21 5.93 4.50
N PRO A 21 -11.68 6.96 3.77
CA PRO A 21 -10.87 8.14 3.56
C PRO A 21 -10.78 8.95 4.85
N VAL A 22 -9.62 9.56 5.10
CA VAL A 22 -9.41 10.41 6.26
C VAL A 22 -9.55 11.86 5.82
N LEU A 23 -10.37 12.63 6.52
CA LEU A 23 -10.58 14.04 6.22
C LEU A 23 -9.28 14.82 6.39
N ARG A 24 -8.86 15.51 5.34
CA ARG A 24 -7.68 16.38 5.36
C ARG A 24 -8.10 17.83 5.44
N THR A 25 -7.46 18.57 6.34
CA THR A 25 -7.70 19.99 6.55
C THR A 25 -6.40 20.77 6.32
N LYS A 26 -6.46 22.10 6.40
CA LYS A 26 -5.25 22.92 6.36
C LYS A 26 -4.31 22.60 7.51
N GLN A 27 -4.86 22.24 8.68
CA GLN A 27 -4.05 21.86 9.84
C GLN A 27 -3.32 20.53 9.62
N THR A 28 -3.96 19.54 8.97
CA THR A 28 -3.31 18.26 8.72
C THR A 28 -2.10 18.40 7.78
N ALA A 29 -2.12 19.36 6.88
CA ALA A 29 -0.99 19.64 6.01
C ALA A 29 0.26 20.12 6.76
N LEU A 30 0.11 20.61 7.99
CA LEU A 30 1.21 21.08 8.84
C LEU A 30 1.77 19.97 9.73
N LEU A 31 1.14 18.81 9.77
CA LEU A 31 1.59 17.69 10.60
C LEU A 31 2.84 17.03 9.99
N PRO A 32 3.71 16.45 10.84
CA PRO A 32 4.87 15.69 10.34
C PRO A 32 4.49 14.54 9.43
N PHE A 33 3.35 13.90 9.71
CA PHE A 33 2.72 12.93 8.82
C PHE A 33 1.23 12.85 9.15
N CYS A 34 0.46 12.34 8.21
CA CYS A 34 -0.94 12.01 8.44
C CYS A 34 -1.35 10.82 7.60
N VAL A 35 -2.33 10.07 8.10
CA VAL A 35 -2.93 8.97 7.34
C VAL A 35 -3.98 9.56 6.41
N SER A 36 -3.87 9.30 5.11
CA SER A 36 -4.83 9.81 4.13
C SER A 36 -5.96 8.85 3.81
N THR A 37 -5.68 7.55 3.88
CA THR A 37 -6.67 6.51 3.58
C THR A 37 -6.32 5.24 4.34
N ILE A 38 -7.34 4.55 4.83
CA ILE A 38 -7.20 3.25 5.51
C ILE A 38 -8.13 2.27 4.80
N GLY A 39 -7.68 1.03 4.64
CA GLY A 39 -8.52 0.01 4.05
C GLY A 39 -8.26 -1.39 4.58
N GLU A 40 -9.23 -2.23 4.36
CA GLU A 40 -9.15 -3.67 4.58
C GLU A 40 -9.60 -4.35 3.29
N TYR A 41 -8.72 -5.19 2.73
CA TYR A 41 -9.00 -5.90 1.49
C TYR A 41 -8.96 -7.41 1.73
N LYS A 42 -10.05 -8.07 1.37
CA LYS A 42 -10.11 -9.53 1.23
C LYS A 42 -10.10 -9.84 -0.27
N CYS A 43 -8.96 -10.28 -0.76
CA CYS A 43 -8.70 -10.40 -2.19
C CYS A 43 -8.75 -11.86 -2.63
N ASP A 44 -9.30 -12.08 -3.84
CA ASP A 44 -9.22 -13.38 -4.50
C ASP A 44 -7.90 -13.51 -5.30
N SER A 45 -7.76 -14.58 -6.08
CA SER A 45 -6.54 -14.89 -6.82
C SER A 45 -6.24 -13.91 -7.96
N ARG A 46 -7.20 -13.08 -8.36
CA ARG A 46 -7.05 -12.14 -9.48
C ARG A 46 -6.40 -10.82 -9.09
N PHE A 47 -6.36 -10.50 -7.79
CA PHE A 47 -5.95 -9.18 -7.32
C PHE A 47 -4.48 -8.91 -7.61
N PHE A 48 -4.20 -7.77 -8.23
CA PHE A 48 -2.88 -7.16 -8.30
C PHE A 48 -2.96 -5.65 -8.46
N VAL A 49 -1.90 -4.99 -8.05
CA VAL A 49 -1.66 -3.56 -8.30
C VAL A 49 -0.24 -3.41 -8.83
N ASP A 50 -0.11 -2.68 -9.93
CA ASP A 50 1.16 -2.33 -10.56
C ASP A 50 1.18 -0.82 -10.74
N ARG A 51 2.01 -0.12 -9.96
CA ARG A 51 1.89 1.34 -9.85
C ARG A 51 3.26 1.97 -9.64
N SER A 52 3.39 3.22 -10.06
CA SER A 52 4.52 4.09 -9.74
C SER A 52 4.08 5.55 -9.82
N GLY A 53 4.88 6.45 -9.25
CA GLY A 53 4.60 7.88 -9.32
C GLY A 53 3.48 8.36 -8.42
N TYR A 54 3.07 7.59 -7.43
CA TYR A 54 2.05 7.99 -6.46
C TYR A 54 2.73 8.54 -5.20
N ASP A 55 2.51 9.82 -4.91
CA ASP A 55 3.22 10.55 -3.86
C ASP A 55 2.66 10.24 -2.48
N THR A 56 2.89 9.04 -2.00
CA THR A 56 2.46 8.57 -0.67
C THR A 56 3.30 7.38 -0.24
N CYS A 57 3.31 7.08 1.04
CA CYS A 57 3.85 5.85 1.58
C CYS A 57 2.71 4.88 1.87
N LEU A 58 2.93 3.60 1.62
CA LEU A 58 1.94 2.55 1.85
C LEU A 58 2.47 1.58 2.90
N LEU A 59 1.68 1.39 3.94
CA LEU A 59 1.90 0.34 4.93
C LEU A 59 0.85 -0.76 4.71
N MET A 60 1.30 -2.00 4.61
CA MET A 60 0.43 -3.17 4.48
C MET A 60 0.73 -4.16 5.60
N TYR A 61 -0.31 -4.76 6.17
CA TYR A 61 -0.22 -5.79 7.21
C TYR A 61 -1.12 -6.96 6.84
N THR A 62 -0.53 -8.14 6.69
CA THR A 62 -1.28 -9.35 6.29
C THR A 62 -1.94 -10.00 7.50
N LEU A 63 -3.24 -10.24 7.39
CA LEU A 63 -4.05 -10.93 8.40
C LEU A 63 -4.19 -12.42 8.09
N ALA A 64 -4.41 -12.77 6.82
CA ALA A 64 -4.63 -14.15 6.40
C ALA A 64 -4.27 -14.31 4.93
N GLY A 65 -4.04 -15.55 4.49
CA GLY A 65 -3.63 -15.81 3.13
C GLY A 65 -2.19 -15.40 2.89
N GLU A 66 -1.87 -15.08 1.64
CA GLU A 66 -0.51 -14.69 1.27
C GLU A 66 -0.53 -13.70 0.12
N GLY A 67 0.29 -12.68 0.23
CA GLY A 67 0.59 -11.77 -0.86
C GLY A 67 2.04 -11.83 -1.25
N VAL A 68 2.36 -11.20 -2.37
CA VAL A 68 3.73 -11.01 -2.85
C VAL A 68 3.89 -9.56 -3.25
N ILE A 69 5.06 -9.00 -2.98
CA ILE A 69 5.40 -7.65 -3.43
C ILE A 69 6.77 -7.66 -4.12
N LYS A 70 6.85 -6.96 -5.26
CA LYS A 70 8.09 -6.67 -5.96
C LYS A 70 8.38 -5.18 -5.82
N TYR A 71 9.52 -4.87 -5.22
CA TYR A 71 9.87 -3.51 -4.87
C TYR A 71 11.40 -3.38 -4.77
N GLU A 72 11.95 -2.34 -5.39
CA GLU A 72 13.40 -2.06 -5.35
C GLU A 72 14.25 -3.26 -5.82
N GLY A 73 13.80 -3.96 -6.87
CA GLY A 73 14.51 -5.12 -7.42
C GLY A 73 14.44 -6.37 -6.56
N GLN A 74 13.66 -6.36 -5.49
CA GLN A 74 13.48 -7.51 -4.59
C GLN A 74 12.05 -8.00 -4.62
N GLU A 75 11.87 -9.27 -4.31
CA GLU A 75 10.55 -9.88 -4.17
C GLU A 75 10.40 -10.40 -2.74
N TYR A 76 9.29 -10.04 -2.11
CA TYR A 76 9.00 -10.41 -0.74
C TYR A 76 7.66 -11.13 -0.67
N SER A 77 7.59 -12.21 0.12
CA SER A 77 6.32 -12.81 0.51
C SER A 77 5.73 -12.03 1.68
N LEU A 78 4.43 -11.83 1.65
CA LEU A 78 3.68 -11.12 2.69
C LEU A 78 2.78 -12.12 3.39
N LEU A 79 3.30 -12.71 4.47
CA LEU A 79 2.62 -13.75 5.24
C LEU A 79 1.85 -13.14 6.42
N PRO A 80 0.88 -13.87 7.01
CA PRO A 80 0.14 -13.38 8.17
C PRO A 80 1.07 -12.91 9.29
N GLY A 81 0.77 -11.75 9.86
CA GLY A 81 1.57 -11.13 10.91
C GLY A 81 2.75 -10.30 10.42
N GLN A 82 2.96 -10.23 9.12
CA GLN A 82 4.04 -9.44 8.53
C GLN A 82 3.53 -8.12 7.98
N ALA A 83 4.36 -7.09 8.12
CA ALA A 83 4.08 -5.76 7.60
C ALA A 83 5.19 -5.31 6.67
N VAL A 84 4.85 -4.46 5.72
CA VAL A 84 5.79 -3.79 4.82
C VAL A 84 5.39 -2.34 4.67
N ILE A 85 6.40 -1.46 4.58
CA ILE A 85 6.17 -0.05 4.27
C ILE A 85 7.00 0.31 3.03
N ILE A 86 6.37 0.97 2.06
CA ILE A 86 6.99 1.30 0.78
C ILE A 86 6.71 2.74 0.37
N ASP A 87 7.60 3.29 -0.44
CA ASP A 87 7.45 4.57 -1.12
C ASP A 87 6.74 4.34 -2.46
N CYS A 88 5.50 4.77 -2.59
CA CYS A 88 4.70 4.56 -3.79
C CYS A 88 5.12 5.44 -4.98
N LYS A 89 6.05 6.37 -4.81
CA LYS A 89 6.65 7.06 -5.96
C LYS A 89 7.50 6.12 -6.80
N LYS A 90 8.12 5.13 -6.17
CA LYS A 90 8.88 4.09 -6.83
C LYS A 90 7.95 3.01 -7.37
N HIS A 91 8.42 2.27 -8.37
CA HIS A 91 7.63 1.18 -8.92
C HIS A 91 7.36 0.11 -7.87
N GLN A 92 6.10 -0.25 -7.70
CA GLN A 92 5.68 -1.34 -6.86
C GLN A 92 4.67 -2.22 -7.59
N TYR A 93 4.81 -3.52 -7.40
CA TYR A 93 3.84 -4.52 -7.84
C TYR A 93 3.52 -5.40 -6.65
N TYR A 94 2.23 -5.54 -6.31
CA TYR A 94 1.81 -6.47 -5.28
C TYR A 94 0.53 -7.19 -5.70
N ALA A 95 0.42 -8.46 -5.28
CA ALA A 95 -0.62 -9.36 -5.76
C ALA A 95 -0.92 -10.43 -4.74
N THR A 96 -2.10 -11.03 -4.86
CA THR A 96 -2.42 -12.26 -4.17
C THR A 96 -1.51 -13.38 -4.66
N LYS A 97 -0.94 -14.13 -3.73
CA LYS A 97 -0.25 -15.37 -4.03
C LYS A 97 -1.14 -16.54 -3.64
N GLY A 98 -1.49 -17.39 -4.61
CA GLY A 98 -2.42 -18.48 -4.39
C GLY A 98 -3.88 -18.03 -4.47
N LYS A 99 -4.71 -18.47 -3.52
CA LYS A 99 -6.17 -18.34 -3.62
C LYS A 99 -6.71 -17.05 -3.03
N ASN A 100 -6.11 -16.57 -1.95
CA ASN A 100 -6.63 -15.42 -1.23
C ASN A 100 -5.53 -14.68 -0.48
N TRP A 101 -5.79 -13.40 -0.24
CA TRP A 101 -4.94 -12.54 0.56
C TRP A 101 -5.81 -11.52 1.27
N HIS A 102 -5.78 -11.54 2.60
CA HIS A 102 -6.52 -10.63 3.46
C HIS A 102 -5.53 -9.75 4.19
N PHE A 103 -5.59 -8.43 3.94
CA PHE A 103 -4.63 -7.50 4.51
C PHE A 103 -5.27 -6.16 4.85
N LEU A 104 -4.66 -5.49 5.82
CA LEU A 104 -4.94 -4.09 6.13
C LEU A 104 -3.90 -3.22 5.44
N TRP A 105 -4.33 -2.05 5.03
CA TRP A 105 -3.41 -1.09 4.43
C TRP A 105 -3.76 0.34 4.83
N LEU A 106 -2.74 1.20 4.83
CA LEU A 106 -2.96 2.63 4.97
C LEU A 106 -1.94 3.41 4.16
N HIS A 107 -2.37 4.54 3.63
CA HIS A 107 -1.49 5.51 2.98
C HIS A 107 -1.14 6.61 3.96
N ILE A 108 0.15 6.94 4.04
CA ILE A 108 0.70 7.96 4.91
C ILE A 108 1.33 9.05 4.05
N GLU A 109 1.06 10.29 4.39
CA GLU A 109 1.63 11.46 3.73
C GLU A 109 2.34 12.34 4.76
N GLY A 110 3.26 13.19 4.29
CA GLY A 110 3.98 14.13 5.13
C GLY A 110 5.48 13.88 5.12
N LYS A 111 6.25 14.88 5.59
CA LYS A 111 7.71 14.85 5.51
C LYS A 111 8.32 13.68 6.29
N CYS A 112 7.80 13.38 7.47
CA CYS A 112 8.34 12.31 8.30
C CYS A 112 7.98 10.90 7.81
N ALA A 113 6.99 10.76 6.92
CA ALA A 113 6.65 9.47 6.35
C ALA A 113 7.83 8.86 5.58
N TRP A 114 8.56 9.69 4.84
CA TRP A 114 9.73 9.26 4.09
C TRP A 114 10.85 8.77 4.98
N ASP A 115 11.03 9.37 6.15
CA ASP A 115 12.02 8.95 7.13
C ASP A 115 11.72 7.54 7.65
N TYR A 116 10.43 7.23 7.91
CA TYR A 116 10.04 5.89 8.31
C TYR A 116 10.32 4.85 7.22
N VAL A 117 10.02 5.17 5.96
CA VAL A 117 10.34 4.27 4.85
C VAL A 117 11.84 3.99 4.79
N ASN A 118 12.66 5.03 4.89
CA ASN A 118 14.11 4.89 4.80
C ASN A 118 14.71 4.10 5.96
N ILE A 119 14.14 4.23 7.16
CA ILE A 119 14.65 3.52 8.36
C ILE A 119 14.22 2.05 8.34
N LEU A 120 12.99 1.75 7.89
CA LEU A 120 12.41 0.41 7.98
C LEU A 120 12.75 -0.49 6.79
N ASN A 121 13.30 0.08 5.73
CA ASN A 121 13.70 -0.71 4.55
C ASN A 121 15.22 -0.86 4.40
#